data_8f33d99bf2ebdd4a6950fcc4e86bb686
#
_entry.id   8f33d99bf2ebdd4a6950fcc4e86bb686
#
_cell.length_a   1.000
_cell.length_b   1.000
_cell.length_c   1.000
_cell.angle_alpha   90.00
_cell.angle_beta   90.00
_cell.angle_gamma   90.00
#
_symmetry.space_group_name_H-M   'P 1'
#
loop_
_entity.id
_entity.type
_entity.pdbx_description
1 polymer ?
#
loop_
_entity_poly.entity_id
_entity_poly.type
_entity_poly.pdbx_seq_one_letter_code
_entity_poly.pdbx_strand_id
1 'polypeptide(L)'
;MTLAPDRTGPGSRRAVLAQASALALAALLPVRPAGAVAPPTKPIFVLNSQDADVSIFDPSSWAVRTRLPTGKEPHHLYMAPDDKALIVANAASNSLTFIDPVTAAVRRTLTGIVDPYHLRFSPDMRWFVTAANRLDHIDLYHWQGVGAPEPLKLVRRIAAPKTPSHLAIDSGSRVLYASLQDSDEWVAIDMTTQAVRVKQRCGRMPADVFLATDDRTLLVALTGDRVVEAWDVSAAVPRLVRRIETGAGAHAFRARGDGRHVFVSNRVANTISEIDLRTLSVVGQWDAPGGPDCMELMADGRTLLVTSRWARKLSVIDLPDKRLVRQVPVGRSPHGVWTLDHAPRQ
;
A
#
# COMPACT_ATOMS: atom_id res chain seq x y z
N MET A 1 6.56 -64.65 -79.79
CA MET A 1 6.34 -64.24 -81.15
C MET A 1 6.82 -62.82 -81.26
N THR A 2 8.02 -62.76 -81.75
CA THR A 2 8.52 -61.98 -82.89
C THR A 2 8.52 -60.45 -82.62
N LEU A 3 9.51 -59.77 -82.62
CA LEU A 3 10.81 -59.53 -83.22
C LEU A 3 11.10 -58.02 -83.12
N ALA A 4 12.27 -57.71 -82.77
CA ALA A 4 12.92 -56.42 -83.07
C ALA A 4 13.15 -56.32 -84.62
N PRO A 5 13.63 -55.29 -85.26
CA PRO A 5 14.93 -54.63 -85.01
C PRO A 5 14.90 -53.10 -85.27
N ASP A 6 15.88 -52.40 -84.81
CA ASP A 6 17.21 -52.01 -85.27
C ASP A 6 17.29 -50.76 -86.15
N ARG A 7 18.26 -49.95 -85.87
CA ARG A 7 19.25 -49.17 -86.63
C ARG A 7 19.30 -47.66 -86.48
N THR A 8 20.36 -47.31 -85.89
CA THR A 8 21.58 -46.60 -86.34
C THR A 8 21.48 -45.09 -86.60
N GLY A 9 22.17 -44.38 -85.91
CA GLY A 9 23.29 -43.49 -85.89
C GLY A 9 23.33 -42.32 -86.90
N PRO A 10 24.34 -41.48 -86.94
CA PRO A 10 25.12 -40.85 -85.89
C PRO A 10 25.24 -39.30 -86.07
N GLY A 11 25.83 -38.62 -85.17
CA GLY A 11 26.44 -37.36 -85.62
C GLY A 11 26.41 -36.21 -84.63
N SER A 12 27.52 -36.08 -84.02
CA SER A 12 28.44 -34.98 -83.83
C SER A 12 28.11 -33.82 -82.87
N ARG A 13 28.96 -33.83 -81.91
CA ARG A 13 29.72 -32.68 -81.37
C ARG A 13 29.02 -31.34 -81.10
N ARG A 14 28.86 -31.03 -79.84
CA ARG A 14 29.66 -29.97 -79.18
C ARG A 14 29.27 -29.92 -77.71
N ALA A 15 30.29 -30.21 -76.90
CA ALA A 15 30.26 -29.95 -75.47
C ALA A 15 30.20 -28.44 -75.21
N VAL A 16 29.29 -27.99 -74.46
CA VAL A 16 29.41 -26.72 -73.68
C VAL A 16 29.10 -27.01 -72.22
N LEU A 17 30.13 -26.96 -71.47
CA LEU A 17 30.05 -26.93 -69.96
C LEU A 17 29.19 -25.75 -69.52
N ALA A 18 28.07 -26.05 -68.95
CA ALA A 18 27.38 -25.08 -68.09
C ALA A 18 27.46 -25.58 -66.64
N GLN A 19 28.44 -25.03 -65.86
CA GLN A 19 28.49 -25.17 -64.42
C GLN A 19 27.28 -24.44 -63.86
N ALA A 20 26.28 -25.17 -63.39
CA ALA A 20 25.22 -24.64 -62.56
C ALA A 20 25.76 -24.46 -61.17
N SER A 21 26.10 -23.23 -60.82
CA SER A 21 26.40 -22.83 -59.47
C SER A 21 25.10 -22.91 -58.65
N ALA A 22 24.96 -23.91 -57.79
CA ALA A 22 23.93 -23.99 -56.81
C ALA A 22 24.22 -22.90 -55.68
N LEU A 23 23.63 -21.74 -55.82
CA LEU A 23 23.57 -20.80 -54.72
C LEU A 23 22.65 -21.40 -53.64
N ALA A 24 23.27 -21.91 -52.57
CA ALA A 24 22.59 -22.20 -51.31
C ALA A 24 22.08 -20.89 -50.72
N LEU A 25 20.80 -20.62 -50.89
CA LEU A 25 20.10 -19.55 -50.17
C LEU A 25 20.03 -20.00 -48.70
N ALA A 26 21.04 -19.62 -47.89
CA ALA A 26 20.94 -19.73 -46.43
C ALA A 26 19.82 -18.77 -46.02
N ALA A 27 18.66 -19.33 -45.68
CA ALA A 27 17.58 -18.59 -45.02
C ALA A 27 18.11 -18.03 -43.70
N LEU A 28 18.42 -16.75 -43.67
CA LEU A 28 18.64 -16.00 -42.45
C LEU A 28 17.32 -16.02 -41.68
N LEU A 29 17.16 -17.00 -40.80
CA LEU A 29 16.14 -16.95 -39.76
C LEU A 29 16.39 -15.66 -38.95
N PRO A 30 15.37 -14.82 -38.75
CA PRO A 30 15.55 -13.64 -37.94
C PRO A 30 15.97 -14.11 -36.54
N VAL A 31 17.20 -13.73 -36.14
CA VAL A 31 17.65 -13.86 -34.75
C VAL A 31 16.65 -13.04 -33.94
N ARG A 32 15.75 -13.72 -33.24
CA ARG A 32 14.93 -13.06 -32.23
C ARG A 32 15.89 -12.40 -31.26
N PRO A 33 15.78 -11.06 -31.03
CA PRO A 33 16.58 -10.42 -30.01
C PRO A 33 16.32 -11.18 -28.71
N ALA A 34 17.39 -11.55 -28.00
CA ALA A 34 17.32 -12.15 -26.71
C ALA A 34 16.34 -11.31 -25.87
N GLY A 35 15.27 -11.95 -25.40
CA GLY A 35 14.10 -11.27 -24.85
C GLY A 35 14.51 -10.14 -23.93
N ALA A 36 14.00 -8.95 -24.19
CA ALA A 36 14.09 -7.85 -23.25
C ALA A 36 13.60 -8.41 -21.91
N VAL A 37 14.48 -8.44 -20.91
CA VAL A 37 14.10 -8.81 -19.55
C VAL A 37 12.95 -7.90 -19.20
N ALA A 38 11.77 -8.47 -19.00
CA ALA A 38 10.61 -7.69 -18.59
C ALA A 38 11.03 -6.84 -17.37
N PRO A 39 10.70 -5.55 -17.32
CA PRO A 39 11.04 -4.73 -16.17
C PRO A 39 10.54 -5.43 -14.90
N PRO A 40 11.30 -5.40 -13.81
CA PRO A 40 10.91 -6.08 -12.59
C PRO A 40 9.51 -5.63 -12.19
N THR A 41 8.59 -6.59 -12.09
CA THR A 41 7.22 -6.31 -11.67
C THR A 41 7.27 -5.74 -10.25
N LYS A 42 6.67 -4.57 -10.04
CA LYS A 42 6.59 -3.95 -8.72
C LYS A 42 5.70 -4.81 -7.82
N PRO A 43 6.23 -5.48 -6.80
CA PRO A 43 5.44 -6.43 -6.01
C PRO A 43 4.37 -5.71 -5.18
N ILE A 44 3.29 -6.45 -4.87
CA ILE A 44 2.28 -6.05 -3.89
C ILE A 44 2.58 -6.77 -2.58
N PHE A 45 2.61 -6.02 -1.49
CA PHE A 45 2.87 -6.50 -0.13
C PHE A 45 1.58 -6.48 0.67
N VAL A 46 1.20 -7.59 1.30
CA VAL A 46 0.04 -7.71 2.18
C VAL A 46 0.47 -8.28 3.52
N LEU A 47 0.31 -7.52 4.58
CA LEU A 47 0.67 -7.94 5.94
C LEU A 47 -0.36 -8.92 6.48
N ASN A 48 0.10 -10.05 7.03
CA ASN A 48 -0.73 -11.06 7.66
C ASN A 48 -0.48 -11.04 9.18
N SER A 49 -1.25 -10.21 9.90
CA SER A 49 -0.94 -9.86 11.30
C SER A 49 -0.91 -11.08 12.23
N GLN A 50 -1.76 -12.07 12.03
CA GLN A 50 -1.80 -13.29 12.86
C GLN A 50 -0.86 -14.40 12.39
N ASP A 51 -0.18 -14.24 11.25
CA ASP A 51 0.76 -15.22 10.72
C ASP A 51 2.22 -14.78 10.86
N ALA A 52 2.46 -13.54 11.30
CA ALA A 52 3.80 -12.94 11.44
C ALA A 52 4.59 -12.95 10.12
N ASP A 53 3.92 -12.68 9.00
CA ASP A 53 4.53 -12.62 7.68
C ASP A 53 3.85 -11.63 6.74
N VAL A 54 4.43 -11.49 5.55
CA VAL A 54 3.95 -10.67 4.45
C VAL A 54 3.75 -11.54 3.22
N SER A 55 2.56 -11.56 2.66
CA SER A 55 2.31 -12.15 1.34
C SER A 55 2.83 -11.20 0.26
N ILE A 56 3.69 -11.71 -0.63
CA ILE A 56 4.26 -10.96 -1.76
C ILE A 56 3.60 -11.46 -3.05
N PHE A 57 2.94 -10.55 -3.77
CA PHE A 57 2.24 -10.86 -5.01
C PHE A 57 2.97 -10.33 -6.24
N ASP A 58 2.81 -11.04 -7.34
CA ASP A 58 3.08 -10.53 -8.66
C ASP A 58 1.79 -9.86 -9.20
N PRO A 59 1.80 -8.55 -9.50
CA PRO A 59 0.61 -7.84 -9.96
C PRO A 59 0.12 -8.28 -11.35
N SER A 60 0.96 -8.93 -12.16
CA SER A 60 0.57 -9.40 -13.49
C SER A 60 -0.23 -10.70 -13.45
N SER A 61 0.16 -11.63 -12.58
CA SER A 61 -0.47 -12.93 -12.42
C SER A 61 -1.43 -13.04 -11.24
N TRP A 62 -1.31 -12.13 -10.29
CA TRP A 62 -1.99 -12.19 -8.97
C TRP A 62 -1.65 -13.43 -8.17
N ALA A 63 -0.54 -14.08 -8.50
CA ALA A 63 -0.05 -15.22 -7.74
C ALA A 63 0.79 -14.75 -6.54
N VAL A 64 0.68 -15.47 -5.43
CA VAL A 64 1.58 -15.29 -4.29
C VAL A 64 2.95 -15.84 -4.68
N ARG A 65 3.97 -14.96 -4.79
CA ARG A 65 5.35 -15.35 -5.10
C ARG A 65 6.02 -16.01 -3.90
N THR A 66 5.77 -15.47 -2.73
CA THR A 66 6.33 -15.96 -1.48
C THR A 66 5.58 -15.38 -0.28
N ARG A 67 5.77 -15.99 0.89
CA ARG A 67 5.41 -15.42 2.20
C ARG A 67 6.72 -15.12 2.94
N LEU A 68 6.93 -13.86 3.26
CA LEU A 68 8.13 -13.34 3.87
C LEU A 68 7.95 -13.24 5.39
N PRO A 69 8.68 -14.02 6.20
CA PRO A 69 8.60 -13.92 7.66
C PRO A 69 9.01 -12.54 8.15
N THR A 70 8.30 -12.01 9.15
CA THR A 70 8.59 -10.75 9.85
C THR A 70 8.56 -10.97 11.37
N GLY A 71 8.48 -9.92 12.15
CA GLY A 71 8.12 -10.03 13.56
C GLY A 71 6.63 -10.31 13.76
N LYS A 72 6.24 -10.55 15.02
CA LYS A 72 4.85 -10.84 15.38
C LYS A 72 3.95 -9.62 15.20
N GLU A 73 2.75 -9.85 14.66
CA GLU A 73 1.73 -8.85 14.39
C GLU A 73 2.25 -7.71 13.49
N PRO A 74 2.67 -8.03 12.23
CA PRO A 74 2.92 -7.00 11.24
C PRO A 74 1.59 -6.28 10.96
N HIS A 75 1.52 -4.97 11.28
CA HIS A 75 0.25 -4.25 11.28
C HIS A 75 0.20 -3.16 10.22
N HIS A 76 1.15 -2.23 10.25
CA HIS A 76 1.27 -1.18 9.27
C HIS A 76 2.63 -1.20 8.58
N LEU A 77 2.68 -0.57 7.41
CA LEU A 77 3.90 -0.43 6.63
C LEU A 77 3.99 0.97 6.00
N TYR A 78 5.20 1.45 5.84
CA TYR A 78 5.48 2.76 5.26
C TYR A 78 6.81 2.76 4.52
N MET A 79 6.87 3.48 3.40
CA MET A 79 8.13 3.67 2.68
C MET A 79 9.04 4.63 3.44
N ALA A 80 10.31 4.27 3.59
CA ALA A 80 11.32 5.17 4.13
C ALA A 80 11.48 6.40 3.20
N PRO A 81 11.83 7.59 3.74
CA PRO A 81 11.92 8.81 2.96
C PRO A 81 12.94 8.80 1.82
N ASP A 82 13.91 7.90 1.89
CA ASP A 82 14.95 7.73 0.86
C ASP A 82 14.57 6.67 -0.20
N ASP A 83 13.33 6.19 -0.19
CA ASP A 83 12.77 5.17 -1.07
C ASP A 83 13.55 3.84 -1.12
N LYS A 84 14.43 3.59 -0.13
CA LYS A 84 15.29 2.41 -0.13
C LYS A 84 14.69 1.22 0.62
N ALA A 85 13.75 1.44 1.51
CA ALA A 85 13.15 0.37 2.29
C ALA A 85 11.69 0.60 2.58
N LEU A 86 10.90 -0.46 2.45
CA LEU A 86 9.57 -0.56 3.02
C LEU A 86 9.71 -1.02 4.47
N ILE A 87 9.20 -0.23 5.41
CA ILE A 87 9.30 -0.50 6.85
C ILE A 87 7.98 -1.12 7.31
N VAL A 88 8.05 -2.31 7.87
CA VAL A 88 6.92 -3.04 8.45
C VAL A 88 7.01 -2.94 9.97
N ALA A 89 5.95 -2.45 10.60
CA ALA A 89 5.83 -2.36 12.05
C ALA A 89 5.27 -3.67 12.61
N ASN A 90 6.04 -4.34 13.48
CA ASN A 90 5.69 -5.62 14.10
C ASN A 90 5.32 -5.36 15.57
N ALA A 91 4.06 -5.05 15.79
CA ALA A 91 3.57 -4.50 17.05
C ALA A 91 3.84 -5.44 18.25
N ALA A 92 3.55 -6.75 18.11
CA ALA A 92 3.69 -7.70 19.22
C ALA A 92 5.13 -8.21 19.45
N SER A 93 6.09 -7.85 18.60
CA SER A 93 7.49 -8.21 18.80
C SER A 93 8.42 -7.01 19.02
N ASN A 94 7.86 -5.80 19.20
CA ASN A 94 8.63 -4.59 19.46
C ASN A 94 9.75 -4.38 18.44
N SER A 95 9.42 -4.48 17.15
CA SER A 95 10.43 -4.43 16.10
C SER A 95 9.90 -3.84 14.79
N LEU A 96 10.84 -3.42 13.94
CA LEU A 96 10.58 -3.01 12.56
C LEU A 96 11.35 -3.93 11.62
N THR A 97 10.69 -4.41 10.56
CA THR A 97 11.36 -5.14 9.48
C THR A 97 11.51 -4.22 8.26
N PHE A 98 12.75 -4.07 7.78
CA PHE A 98 13.09 -3.28 6.61
C PHE A 98 13.19 -4.22 5.40
N ILE A 99 12.36 -3.99 4.39
CA ILE A 99 12.24 -4.82 3.20
C ILE A 99 12.65 -3.99 1.98
N ASP A 100 13.41 -4.59 1.08
CA ASP A 100 13.66 -4.01 -0.24
C ASP A 100 12.34 -3.96 -1.04
N PRO A 101 11.87 -2.79 -1.48
CA PRO A 101 10.56 -2.66 -2.11
C PRO A 101 10.47 -3.27 -3.52
N VAL A 102 11.61 -3.56 -4.16
CA VAL A 102 11.69 -4.13 -5.51
C VAL A 102 11.89 -5.64 -5.46
N THR A 103 12.87 -6.09 -4.67
CA THR A 103 13.24 -7.51 -4.60
C THR A 103 12.45 -8.29 -3.56
N ALA A 104 11.77 -7.60 -2.64
CA ALA A 104 11.11 -8.15 -1.46
C ALA A 104 12.07 -8.86 -0.48
N ALA A 105 13.37 -8.58 -0.54
CA ALA A 105 14.34 -9.13 0.40
C ALA A 105 14.31 -8.38 1.73
N VAL A 106 14.37 -9.10 2.85
CA VAL A 106 14.59 -8.47 4.17
C VAL A 106 16.02 -7.92 4.23
N ARG A 107 16.15 -6.62 4.46
CA ARG A 107 17.45 -5.95 4.63
C ARG A 107 17.96 -6.01 6.07
N ARG A 108 17.07 -5.78 7.02
CA ARG A 108 17.34 -5.86 8.46
C ARG A 108 16.06 -5.90 9.28
N THR A 109 16.17 -6.33 10.53
CA THR A 109 15.17 -6.15 11.57
C THR A 109 15.76 -5.31 12.69
N LEU A 110 15.06 -4.23 13.05
CA LEU A 110 15.43 -3.36 14.17
C LEU A 110 14.52 -3.72 15.35
N THR A 111 15.13 -4.08 16.48
CA THR A 111 14.44 -4.39 17.73
C THR A 111 14.42 -3.18 18.67
N GLY A 112 13.62 -3.23 19.73
CA GLY A 112 13.56 -2.17 20.73
C GLY A 112 12.61 -1.01 20.39
N ILE A 113 11.88 -1.09 19.29
CA ILE A 113 10.79 -0.14 18.97
C ILE A 113 9.52 -0.67 19.64
N VAL A 114 9.11 -0.03 20.70
CA VAL A 114 8.09 -0.57 21.61
C VAL A 114 6.69 -0.44 21.01
N ASP A 115 5.98 -1.57 20.88
CA ASP A 115 4.58 -1.67 20.42
C ASP A 115 4.27 -0.79 19.18
N PRO A 116 5.03 -0.88 18.07
CA PRO A 116 4.81 -0.03 16.91
C PRO A 116 3.56 -0.50 16.14
N TYR A 117 2.41 -0.03 16.56
CA TYR A 117 1.13 -0.38 15.92
C TYR A 117 0.94 0.37 14.61
N HIS A 118 1.05 1.70 14.65
CA HIS A 118 1.03 2.57 13.48
C HIS A 118 2.31 3.38 13.39
N LEU A 119 2.66 3.82 12.18
CA LEU A 119 3.87 4.60 11.94
C LEU A 119 3.66 5.69 10.89
N ARG A 120 4.38 6.81 11.06
CA ARG A 120 4.42 7.92 10.10
C ARG A 120 5.78 8.58 10.07
N PHE A 121 6.15 9.10 8.89
CA PHE A 121 7.21 10.10 8.78
C PHE A 121 6.59 11.49 8.70
N SER A 122 7.27 12.47 9.30
CA SER A 122 6.93 13.87 9.04
C SER A 122 7.32 14.28 7.62
N PRO A 123 6.58 15.21 6.98
CA PRO A 123 6.89 15.69 5.63
C PRO A 123 8.32 16.25 5.47
N ASP A 124 8.90 16.86 6.51
CA ASP A 124 10.31 17.32 6.53
C ASP A 124 11.33 16.18 6.71
N MET A 125 10.85 14.92 6.82
CA MET A 125 11.64 13.69 6.95
C MET A 125 12.55 13.65 8.20
N ARG A 126 12.34 14.52 9.17
CA ARG A 126 13.13 14.55 10.41
C ARG A 126 12.62 13.60 11.46
N TRP A 127 11.32 13.38 11.49
CA TRP A 127 10.66 12.60 12.51
C TRP A 127 10.10 11.29 11.96
N PHE A 128 10.34 10.23 12.69
CA PHE A 128 9.58 8.99 12.60
C PHE A 128 8.75 8.86 13.86
N VAL A 129 7.46 8.59 13.71
CA VAL A 129 6.52 8.55 14.82
C VAL A 129 5.85 7.20 14.86
N THR A 130 5.71 6.60 16.05
CA THR A 130 4.93 5.38 16.25
C THR A 130 3.83 5.60 17.29
N ALA A 131 2.66 5.00 17.06
CA ALA A 131 1.63 4.84 18.07
C ALA A 131 1.79 3.46 18.73
N ALA A 132 1.93 3.43 20.05
CA ALA A 132 1.98 2.21 20.84
C ALA A 132 0.59 1.94 21.41
N ASN A 133 -0.18 1.17 20.67
CA ASN A 133 -1.62 1.00 20.84
C ASN A 133 -1.99 0.34 22.18
N ARG A 134 -1.23 -0.67 22.60
CA ARG A 134 -1.45 -1.40 23.85
C ARG A 134 -0.81 -0.74 25.07
N LEU A 135 0.11 0.20 24.85
CA LEU A 135 0.91 0.80 25.90
C LEU A 135 0.63 2.30 26.09
N ASP A 136 -0.41 2.81 25.42
CA ASP A 136 -0.97 4.14 25.65
C ASP A 136 0.02 5.29 25.50
N HIS A 137 0.93 5.21 24.51
CA HIS A 137 1.87 6.28 24.21
C HIS A 137 2.16 6.45 22.71
N ILE A 138 2.69 7.60 22.39
CA ILE A 138 3.22 7.94 21.07
C ILE A 138 4.71 8.24 21.24
N ASP A 139 5.54 7.57 20.43
CA ASP A 139 6.99 7.76 20.43
C ASP A 139 7.44 8.60 19.24
N LEU A 140 8.23 9.62 19.51
CA LEU A 140 8.89 10.46 18.52
C LEU A 140 10.36 10.07 18.40
N TYR A 141 10.78 9.69 17.19
CA TYR A 141 12.18 9.34 16.90
C TYR A 141 12.76 10.34 15.89
N HIS A 142 14.03 10.69 16.06
CA HIS A 142 14.79 11.27 14.97
C HIS A 142 15.13 10.19 13.96
N TRP A 143 14.85 10.45 12.68
CA TRP A 143 15.23 9.61 11.56
C TRP A 143 16.66 9.91 11.12
N GLN A 144 17.52 8.91 11.03
CA GLN A 144 18.94 9.03 10.65
C GLN A 144 19.26 8.35 9.31
N GLY A 145 18.26 7.77 8.65
CA GLY A 145 18.40 7.07 7.38
C GLY A 145 18.52 5.54 7.51
N VAL A 146 18.10 4.83 6.46
CA VAL A 146 18.08 3.35 6.43
C VAL A 146 19.48 2.75 6.66
N GLY A 147 20.53 3.41 6.17
CA GLY A 147 21.93 2.95 6.26
C GLY A 147 22.62 3.26 7.59
N ALA A 148 22.00 4.04 8.46
CA ALA A 148 22.62 4.37 9.75
C ALA A 148 22.71 3.12 10.66
N PRO A 149 23.76 3.00 11.50
CA PRO A 149 23.84 1.94 12.51
C PRO A 149 22.61 1.96 13.43
N GLU A 150 22.19 3.14 13.82
CA GLU A 150 20.99 3.45 14.59
C GLU A 150 20.05 4.32 13.74
N PRO A 151 19.14 3.75 12.91
CA PRO A 151 18.32 4.56 12.02
C PRO A 151 17.28 5.40 12.76
N LEU A 152 16.95 5.04 13.98
CA LEU A 152 15.95 5.69 14.83
C LEU A 152 16.52 5.97 16.22
N LYS A 153 16.53 7.25 16.62
CA LYS A 153 16.90 7.67 17.96
C LYS A 153 15.65 8.20 18.68
N LEU A 154 15.21 7.53 19.73
CA LEU A 154 14.07 7.99 20.54
C LEU A 154 14.40 9.35 21.17
N VAL A 155 13.51 10.31 20.93
CA VAL A 155 13.63 11.68 21.48
C VAL A 155 12.61 11.89 22.59
N ARG A 156 11.37 11.44 22.37
CA ARG A 156 10.30 11.67 23.33
C ARG A 156 9.27 10.54 23.29
N ARG A 157 8.81 10.15 24.47
CA ARG A 157 7.60 9.34 24.67
C ARG A 157 6.51 10.22 25.26
N ILE A 158 5.36 10.27 24.62
CA ILE A 158 4.22 11.10 24.98
C ILE A 158 3.07 10.19 25.41
N ALA A 159 2.58 10.37 26.65
CA ALA A 159 1.40 9.63 27.10
C ALA A 159 0.17 10.00 26.26
N ALA A 160 -0.53 9.01 25.75
CA ALA A 160 -1.70 9.14 24.86
C ALA A 160 -2.77 8.09 25.22
N PRO A 161 -3.34 8.09 26.42
CA PRO A 161 -4.38 7.14 26.80
C PRO A 161 -5.75 7.56 26.23
N LYS A 162 -6.60 6.59 25.74
CA LYS A 162 -6.33 5.16 25.67
C LYS A 162 -6.29 4.72 24.23
N THR A 163 -5.42 3.75 23.95
CA THR A 163 -5.35 3.04 22.67
C THR A 163 -5.09 3.99 21.49
N PRO A 164 -3.91 4.70 21.48
CA PRO A 164 -3.53 5.50 20.31
C PRO A 164 -3.42 4.61 19.09
N SER A 165 -4.13 4.95 18.01
CA SER A 165 -4.29 4.07 16.86
C SER A 165 -3.56 4.64 15.63
N HIS A 166 -4.17 5.55 14.89
CA HIS A 166 -3.58 6.06 13.66
C HIS A 166 -3.10 7.50 13.81
N LEU A 167 -2.19 7.89 12.91
CA LEU A 167 -1.45 9.14 12.97
C LEU A 167 -1.58 9.92 11.65
N ALA A 168 -1.73 11.24 11.73
CA ALA A 168 -1.58 12.16 10.61
C ALA A 168 -0.69 13.34 11.03
N ILE A 169 0.08 13.91 10.11
CA ILE A 169 0.97 15.04 10.39
C ILE A 169 0.70 16.13 9.35
N ASP A 170 0.67 17.40 9.78
CA ASP A 170 0.48 18.53 8.89
C ASP A 170 1.64 18.71 7.90
N SER A 171 1.39 19.39 6.78
CA SER A 171 2.39 19.60 5.72
C SER A 171 3.64 20.34 6.21
N GLY A 172 3.50 21.16 7.25
CA GLY A 172 4.57 21.89 7.91
C GLY A 172 5.37 21.10 8.94
N SER A 173 5.03 19.81 9.20
CA SER A 173 5.69 18.99 10.21
C SER A 173 5.63 19.57 11.63
N ARG A 174 4.58 20.32 11.95
CA ARG A 174 4.40 21.04 13.22
C ARG A 174 3.40 20.41 14.13
N VAL A 175 2.38 19.74 13.60
CA VAL A 175 1.28 19.17 14.34
C VAL A 175 1.07 17.71 13.96
N LEU A 176 1.10 16.85 14.96
CA LEU A 176 0.74 15.44 14.85
C LEU A 176 -0.67 15.25 15.42
N TYR A 177 -1.54 14.62 14.65
CA TYR A 177 -2.87 14.18 15.07
C TYR A 177 -2.86 12.67 15.33
N ALA A 178 -3.56 12.23 16.36
CA ALA A 178 -3.71 10.81 16.66
C ALA A 178 -5.12 10.51 17.17
N SER A 179 -5.70 9.40 16.73
CA SER A 179 -6.93 8.83 17.31
C SER A 179 -6.62 8.09 18.60
N LEU A 180 -7.51 8.19 19.60
CA LEU A 180 -7.48 7.45 20.86
C LEU A 180 -8.75 6.59 20.93
N GLN A 181 -8.63 5.35 20.47
CA GLN A 181 -9.77 4.51 20.13
C GLN A 181 -10.68 4.19 21.32
N ASP A 182 -10.10 3.86 22.47
CA ASP A 182 -10.85 3.42 23.64
C ASP A 182 -11.28 4.56 24.58
N SER A 183 -10.96 5.81 24.25
CA SER A 183 -11.44 7.00 24.97
C SER A 183 -12.42 7.86 24.17
N ASP A 184 -12.74 7.48 22.93
CA ASP A 184 -13.61 8.25 22.03
C ASP A 184 -13.08 9.68 21.81
N GLU A 185 -11.76 9.80 21.58
CA GLU A 185 -11.07 11.08 21.48
C GLU A 185 -10.05 11.06 20.33
N TRP A 186 -9.63 12.23 19.93
CA TRP A 186 -8.40 12.44 19.19
C TRP A 186 -7.56 13.54 19.84
N VAL A 187 -6.27 13.53 19.60
CA VAL A 187 -5.32 14.51 20.13
C VAL A 187 -4.55 15.20 19.03
N ALA A 188 -4.17 16.46 19.27
CA ALA A 188 -3.16 17.16 18.51
C ALA A 188 -1.93 17.39 19.39
N ILE A 189 -0.77 17.03 18.90
CA ILE A 189 0.51 17.16 19.57
C ILE A 189 1.34 18.18 18.79
N ASP A 190 1.86 19.19 19.49
CA ASP A 190 2.82 20.11 18.93
C ASP A 190 4.18 19.42 18.81
N MET A 191 4.70 19.31 17.57
CA MET A 191 5.95 18.60 17.29
C MET A 191 7.19 19.37 17.73
N THR A 192 7.08 20.70 17.94
CA THR A 192 8.18 21.53 18.42
C THR A 192 8.35 21.40 19.93
N THR A 193 7.26 21.54 20.67
CA THR A 193 7.26 21.42 22.14
C THR A 193 7.13 19.97 22.62
N GLN A 194 6.75 19.05 21.72
CA GLN A 194 6.53 17.64 22.00
C GLN A 194 5.50 17.39 23.10
N ALA A 195 4.44 18.20 23.09
CA ALA A 195 3.39 18.18 24.11
C ALA A 195 2.00 18.12 23.45
N VAL A 196 1.05 17.46 24.14
CA VAL A 196 -0.36 17.49 23.75
C VAL A 196 -0.88 18.92 23.90
N ARG A 197 -1.35 19.51 22.79
CA ARG A 197 -1.95 20.86 22.78
C ARG A 197 -3.47 20.84 22.76
N VAL A 198 -4.07 19.78 22.20
CA VAL A 198 -5.52 19.59 22.11
C VAL A 198 -5.84 18.14 22.43
N LYS A 199 -6.89 17.92 23.20
CA LYS A 199 -7.54 16.64 23.39
C LYS A 199 -9.04 16.86 23.18
N GLN A 200 -9.59 16.22 22.16
CA GLN A 200 -10.94 16.48 21.68
C GLN A 200 -11.79 15.21 21.69
N ARG A 201 -12.95 15.26 22.33
CA ARG A 201 -13.93 14.18 22.20
C ARG A 201 -14.55 14.15 20.82
N CYS A 202 -14.80 12.94 20.33
CA CYS A 202 -15.47 12.66 19.06
C CYS A 202 -16.51 11.54 19.24
N GLY A 203 -16.97 10.94 18.13
CA GLY A 203 -17.82 9.77 18.20
C GLY A 203 -17.06 8.50 18.60
N ARG A 204 -17.76 7.36 18.60
CA ARG A 204 -17.28 6.12 19.22
C ARG A 204 -16.16 5.44 18.43
N MET A 205 -15.15 4.98 19.14
CA MET A 205 -14.03 4.16 18.67
C MET A 205 -13.36 4.77 17.42
N PRO A 206 -12.77 5.97 17.51
CA PRO A 206 -12.05 6.56 16.38
C PRO A 206 -10.84 5.68 16.02
N ALA A 207 -10.81 5.20 14.77
CA ALA A 207 -9.73 4.33 14.29
C ALA A 207 -8.67 5.12 13.54
N ASP A 208 -9.03 5.74 12.42
CA ASP A 208 -8.09 6.47 11.59
C ASP A 208 -8.35 7.97 11.58
N VAL A 209 -7.30 8.73 11.39
CA VAL A 209 -7.32 10.18 11.19
C VAL A 209 -6.64 10.52 9.86
N PHE A 210 -7.27 11.37 9.08
CA PHE A 210 -6.75 11.87 7.82
C PHE A 210 -6.81 13.40 7.79
N LEU A 211 -5.67 14.04 7.62
CA LEU A 211 -5.60 15.47 7.43
C LEU A 211 -5.60 15.78 5.92
N ALA A 212 -6.55 16.59 5.49
CA ALA A 212 -6.62 17.02 4.10
C ALA A 212 -5.44 17.95 3.74
N THR A 213 -5.16 18.11 2.46
CA THR A 213 -4.03 18.90 1.94
C THR A 213 -4.12 20.39 2.25
N ASP A 214 -5.28 20.85 2.76
CA ASP A 214 -5.48 22.23 3.23
C ASP A 214 -4.95 22.47 4.68
N ASP A 215 -4.45 21.45 5.35
CA ASP A 215 -4.02 21.44 6.75
C ASP A 215 -5.10 21.97 7.75
N ARG A 216 -6.36 21.98 7.31
CA ARG A 216 -7.51 22.51 8.08
C ARG A 216 -8.56 21.48 8.35
N THR A 217 -8.79 20.58 7.41
CA THR A 217 -9.86 19.59 7.48
C THR A 217 -9.30 18.27 7.98
N LEU A 218 -9.58 17.93 9.24
CA LEU A 218 -9.25 16.63 9.82
C LEU A 218 -10.47 15.72 9.73
N LEU A 219 -10.35 14.59 9.06
CA LEU A 219 -11.33 13.52 9.07
C LEU A 219 -10.99 12.50 10.16
N VAL A 220 -12.01 12.00 10.86
CA VAL A 220 -11.89 10.96 11.89
C VAL A 220 -12.86 9.84 11.57
N ALA A 221 -12.35 8.65 11.27
CA ALA A 221 -13.16 7.46 11.00
C ALA A 221 -13.60 6.80 12.30
N LEU A 222 -14.90 6.63 12.48
CA LEU A 222 -15.50 6.12 13.71
C LEU A 222 -15.93 4.65 13.54
N THR A 223 -15.09 3.74 13.97
CA THR A 223 -15.37 2.29 13.83
C THR A 223 -16.57 1.83 14.67
N GLY A 224 -16.84 2.49 15.78
CA GLY A 224 -18.01 2.23 16.62
C GLY A 224 -19.31 2.83 16.09
N ASP A 225 -19.24 3.61 15.02
CA ASP A 225 -20.37 4.33 14.42
C ASP A 225 -20.50 4.01 12.91
N ARG A 226 -21.28 4.81 12.20
CA ARG A 226 -21.53 4.71 10.75
C ARG A 226 -21.05 5.95 10.02
N VAL A 227 -20.21 6.74 10.64
CA VAL A 227 -19.87 8.08 10.17
C VAL A 227 -18.36 8.33 10.21
N VAL A 228 -17.95 9.26 9.37
CA VAL A 228 -16.69 9.99 9.46
C VAL A 228 -17.02 11.40 9.97
N GLU A 229 -16.32 11.84 11.00
CA GLU A 229 -16.41 13.24 11.46
C GLU A 229 -15.37 14.09 10.72
N ALA A 230 -15.81 15.26 10.24
CA ALA A 230 -14.94 16.28 9.66
C ALA A 230 -14.82 17.46 10.63
N TRP A 231 -13.58 17.77 11.00
CA TRP A 231 -13.23 18.80 11.97
C TRP A 231 -12.43 19.92 11.30
N ASP A 232 -12.77 21.18 11.59
CA ASP A 232 -11.90 22.32 11.29
C ASP A 232 -10.89 22.46 12.44
N VAL A 233 -9.61 22.21 12.10
CA VAL A 233 -8.49 22.26 13.06
C VAL A 233 -7.58 23.47 12.87
N SER A 234 -8.02 24.46 12.08
CA SER A 234 -7.24 25.68 11.79
C SER A 234 -7.11 26.63 12.97
N ALA A 235 -8.06 26.55 13.93
CA ALA A 235 -8.05 27.37 15.16
C ALA A 235 -7.55 26.56 16.35
N ALA A 236 -7.19 27.28 17.44
CA ALA A 236 -6.74 26.65 18.68
C ALA A 236 -7.80 25.72 19.32
N VAL A 237 -9.08 26.02 19.11
CA VAL A 237 -10.21 25.18 19.52
C VAL A 237 -10.82 24.57 18.25
N PRO A 238 -10.67 23.25 18.04
CA PRO A 238 -11.25 22.57 16.91
C PRO A 238 -12.77 22.64 16.88
N ARG A 239 -13.34 22.65 15.69
CA ARG A 239 -14.79 22.70 15.51
C ARG A 239 -15.26 21.55 14.65
N LEU A 240 -16.25 20.78 15.11
CA LEU A 240 -16.93 19.79 14.29
C LEU A 240 -17.71 20.51 13.18
N VAL A 241 -17.35 20.22 11.92
CA VAL A 241 -17.97 20.81 10.74
C VAL A 241 -19.11 19.94 10.25
N ARG A 242 -18.88 18.63 10.19
CA ARG A 242 -19.85 17.69 9.64
C ARG A 242 -19.68 16.27 10.15
N ARG A 243 -20.77 15.54 10.25
CA ARG A 243 -20.83 14.09 10.35
C ARG A 243 -21.25 13.53 9.00
N ILE A 244 -20.38 12.74 8.37
CA ILE A 244 -20.56 12.21 7.02
C ILE A 244 -20.98 10.75 7.16
N GLU A 245 -22.21 10.43 6.77
CA GLU A 245 -22.66 9.05 6.76
C GLU A 245 -21.96 8.26 5.66
N THR A 246 -21.24 7.19 6.02
CA THR A 246 -20.46 6.34 5.11
C THR A 246 -20.98 4.91 5.11
N GLY A 247 -20.87 4.23 6.22
CA GLY A 247 -21.27 2.84 6.45
C GLY A 247 -20.78 2.38 7.82
N ALA A 248 -21.38 1.33 8.35
CA ALA A 248 -21.03 0.82 9.67
C ALA A 248 -19.56 0.37 9.72
N GLY A 249 -18.84 0.80 10.75
CA GLY A 249 -17.45 0.43 10.97
C GLY A 249 -16.46 1.19 10.10
N ALA A 250 -16.64 2.52 9.92
CA ALA A 250 -15.66 3.37 9.24
C ALA A 250 -14.27 3.22 9.88
N HIS A 251 -13.23 2.89 9.06
CA HIS A 251 -11.98 2.42 9.65
C HIS A 251 -10.71 3.07 9.08
N ALA A 252 -10.35 2.83 7.85
CA ALA A 252 -9.07 3.27 7.28
C ALA A 252 -9.29 4.20 6.08
N PHE A 253 -8.45 5.22 5.97
CA PHE A 253 -8.46 6.15 4.85
C PHE A 253 -7.40 5.84 3.80
N ARG A 254 -7.69 6.19 2.54
CA ARG A 254 -6.73 6.22 1.43
C ARG A 254 -7.07 7.38 0.50
N ALA A 255 -6.21 8.37 0.40
CA ALA A 255 -6.38 9.47 -0.55
C ALA A 255 -6.44 8.95 -1.99
N ARG A 256 -7.24 9.57 -2.84
CA ARG A 256 -7.29 9.25 -4.27
C ARG A 256 -6.04 9.73 -5.02
N GLY A 257 -5.34 10.71 -4.48
CA GLY A 257 -4.15 11.30 -5.09
C GLY A 257 -4.45 12.50 -5.99
N ASP A 258 -5.65 13.03 -5.91
CA ASP A 258 -6.12 14.23 -6.64
C ASP A 258 -6.26 15.45 -5.72
N GLY A 259 -5.85 15.33 -4.45
CA GLY A 259 -5.97 16.38 -3.42
C GLY A 259 -7.40 16.70 -3.00
N ARG A 260 -8.38 15.94 -3.48
CA ARG A 260 -9.80 16.24 -3.27
C ARG A 260 -10.62 15.08 -2.73
N HIS A 261 -10.32 13.85 -3.13
CA HIS A 261 -11.11 12.69 -2.75
C HIS A 261 -10.33 11.75 -1.85
N VAL A 262 -11.04 11.16 -0.91
CA VAL A 262 -10.49 10.16 0.01
C VAL A 262 -11.46 8.98 0.14
N PHE A 263 -10.93 7.78 0.03
CA PHE A 263 -11.66 6.55 0.33
C PHE A 263 -11.65 6.27 1.83
N VAL A 264 -12.73 5.71 2.33
CA VAL A 264 -12.82 5.15 3.68
C VAL A 264 -13.42 3.74 3.60
N SER A 265 -12.77 2.79 4.28
CA SER A 265 -13.30 1.43 4.42
C SER A 265 -14.35 1.39 5.53
N ASN A 266 -15.48 0.71 5.26
CA ASN A 266 -16.57 0.49 6.21
C ASN A 266 -16.60 -1.00 6.56
N ARG A 267 -15.84 -1.36 7.59
CA ARG A 267 -15.49 -2.76 7.91
C ARG A 267 -16.72 -3.64 8.14
N VAL A 268 -17.71 -3.14 8.87
CA VAL A 268 -18.94 -3.88 9.20
C VAL A 268 -19.94 -3.86 8.05
N ALA A 269 -20.03 -2.73 7.33
CA ALA A 269 -20.92 -2.60 6.18
C ALA A 269 -20.41 -3.35 4.93
N ASN A 270 -19.15 -3.80 4.91
CA ASN A 270 -18.52 -4.43 3.75
C ASN A 270 -18.51 -3.53 2.50
N THR A 271 -18.28 -2.24 2.68
CA THR A 271 -18.23 -1.26 1.59
C THR A 271 -17.02 -0.36 1.71
N ILE A 272 -16.69 0.33 0.62
CA ILE A 272 -15.79 1.47 0.56
C ILE A 272 -16.63 2.69 0.16
N SER A 273 -16.48 3.80 0.87
CA SER A 273 -17.07 5.08 0.49
C SER A 273 -15.99 6.05 0.02
N GLU A 274 -16.30 6.85 -1.00
CA GLU A 274 -15.45 7.96 -1.46
C GLU A 274 -16.06 9.28 -0.98
N ILE A 275 -15.27 10.07 -0.29
CA ILE A 275 -15.67 11.38 0.26
C ILE A 275 -15.01 12.47 -0.58
N ASP A 276 -15.80 13.44 -1.04
CA ASP A 276 -15.30 14.71 -1.59
C ASP A 276 -15.02 15.68 -0.44
N LEU A 277 -13.74 16.03 -0.26
CA LEU A 277 -13.26 16.90 0.81
C LEU A 277 -13.79 18.33 0.72
N ARG A 278 -14.20 18.78 -0.46
CA ARG A 278 -14.75 20.13 -0.65
C ARG A 278 -16.20 20.21 -0.19
N THR A 279 -17.00 19.20 -0.47
CA THR A 279 -18.44 19.16 -0.10
C THR A 279 -18.69 18.42 1.21
N LEU A 280 -17.69 17.69 1.72
CA LEU A 280 -17.78 16.82 2.89
C LEU A 280 -18.97 15.85 2.77
N SER A 281 -19.07 15.18 1.63
CA SER A 281 -20.15 14.24 1.34
C SER A 281 -19.63 13.03 0.57
N VAL A 282 -20.33 11.90 0.70
CA VAL A 282 -20.03 10.68 -0.06
C VAL A 282 -20.47 10.89 -1.52
N VAL A 283 -19.54 10.64 -2.44
CA VAL A 283 -19.77 10.78 -3.90
C VAL A 283 -19.66 9.45 -4.63
N GLY A 284 -19.15 8.41 -3.99
CA GLY A 284 -19.02 7.06 -4.54
C GLY A 284 -19.10 5.99 -3.46
N GLN A 285 -19.55 4.78 -3.84
CA GLN A 285 -19.55 3.62 -2.97
C GLN A 285 -19.36 2.34 -3.77
N TRP A 286 -18.62 1.37 -3.18
CA TRP A 286 -18.28 0.08 -3.77
C TRP A 286 -18.45 -1.04 -2.74
N ASP A 287 -18.87 -2.20 -3.20
CA ASP A 287 -18.89 -3.41 -2.38
C ASP A 287 -17.46 -3.93 -2.15
N ALA A 288 -17.15 -4.24 -0.92
CA ALA A 288 -15.86 -4.79 -0.49
C ALA A 288 -16.06 -5.85 0.60
N PRO A 289 -16.53 -7.06 0.23
CA PRO A 289 -16.95 -8.07 1.19
C PRO A 289 -15.77 -8.66 1.98
N GLY A 290 -16.05 -9.06 3.23
CA GLY A 290 -15.12 -9.78 4.09
C GLY A 290 -14.36 -8.88 5.07
N GLY A 291 -14.96 -7.77 5.48
CA GLY A 291 -14.39 -6.82 6.44
C GLY A 291 -13.23 -6.02 5.83
N PRO A 292 -13.53 -5.05 4.93
CA PRO A 292 -12.51 -4.21 4.31
C PRO A 292 -11.73 -3.44 5.37
N ASP A 293 -10.42 -3.42 5.23
CA ASP A 293 -9.51 -2.82 6.18
C ASP A 293 -8.63 -1.76 5.49
N CYS A 294 -7.32 -1.99 5.37
CA CYS A 294 -6.42 -1.07 4.69
C CYS A 294 -6.59 -1.15 3.15
N MET A 295 -6.26 -0.05 2.51
CA MET A 295 -6.43 0.11 1.07
C MET A 295 -5.16 0.68 0.43
N GLU A 296 -4.93 0.33 -0.84
CA GLU A 296 -3.94 0.95 -1.69
C GLU A 296 -4.52 1.17 -3.08
N LEU A 297 -4.40 2.38 -3.60
CA LEU A 297 -4.78 2.70 -4.97
C LEU A 297 -3.57 2.55 -5.88
N MET A 298 -3.68 1.74 -6.93
CA MET A 298 -2.61 1.60 -7.90
C MET A 298 -2.41 2.88 -8.73
N ALA A 299 -1.24 3.02 -9.34
CA ALA A 299 -0.86 4.21 -10.11
C ALA A 299 -1.77 4.48 -11.32
N ASP A 300 -2.53 3.48 -11.77
CA ASP A 300 -3.54 3.63 -12.83
C ASP A 300 -4.76 4.48 -12.39
N GLY A 301 -4.87 4.81 -11.10
CA GLY A 301 -6.00 5.55 -10.52
C GLY A 301 -7.34 4.81 -10.62
N ARG A 302 -7.32 3.55 -11.04
CA ARG A 302 -8.48 2.71 -11.33
C ARG A 302 -8.59 1.50 -10.41
N THR A 303 -7.47 0.84 -10.14
CA THR A 303 -7.42 -0.41 -9.38
C THR A 303 -7.22 -0.13 -7.90
N LEU A 304 -8.23 -0.41 -7.09
CA LEU A 304 -8.15 -0.32 -5.63
C LEU A 304 -7.92 -1.70 -5.03
N LEU A 305 -6.83 -1.81 -4.26
CA LEU A 305 -6.48 -2.98 -3.48
C LEU A 305 -7.05 -2.81 -2.06
N VAL A 306 -7.76 -3.82 -1.57
CA VAL A 306 -8.39 -3.77 -0.24
C VAL A 306 -8.10 -5.06 0.51
N THR A 307 -7.53 -4.97 1.70
CA THR A 307 -7.41 -6.13 2.57
C THR A 307 -8.76 -6.49 3.18
N SER A 308 -9.24 -7.69 2.91
CA SER A 308 -10.50 -8.21 3.45
C SER A 308 -10.18 -9.07 4.68
N ARG A 309 -10.14 -8.42 5.84
CA ARG A 309 -9.56 -8.95 7.09
C ARG A 309 -10.20 -10.25 7.55
N TRP A 310 -11.53 -10.30 7.54
CA TRP A 310 -12.27 -11.46 8.02
C TRP A 310 -12.29 -12.59 7.00
N ALA A 311 -12.28 -12.26 5.72
CA ALA A 311 -12.25 -13.24 4.63
C ALA A 311 -10.84 -13.80 4.35
N ARG A 312 -9.77 -13.23 4.92
CA ARG A 312 -8.37 -13.60 4.64
C ARG A 312 -8.03 -13.48 3.14
N LYS A 313 -8.39 -12.35 2.56
CA LYS A 313 -8.22 -12.10 1.12
C LYS A 313 -7.68 -10.71 0.85
N LEU A 314 -7.02 -10.57 -0.28
CA LEU A 314 -6.82 -9.30 -0.95
C LEU A 314 -7.92 -9.15 -2.00
N SER A 315 -8.76 -8.14 -1.87
CA SER A 315 -9.79 -7.77 -2.84
C SER A 315 -9.23 -6.76 -3.83
N VAL A 316 -9.51 -6.96 -5.11
CA VAL A 316 -9.14 -6.06 -6.21
C VAL A 316 -10.42 -5.49 -6.78
N ILE A 317 -10.59 -4.19 -6.67
CA ILE A 317 -11.80 -3.47 -7.09
C ILE A 317 -11.46 -2.57 -8.27
N ASP A 318 -12.26 -2.65 -9.31
CA ASP A 318 -12.26 -1.72 -10.43
C ASP A 318 -13.20 -0.55 -10.08
N LEU A 319 -12.63 0.64 -9.88
CA LEU A 319 -13.39 1.81 -9.43
C LEU A 319 -14.38 2.31 -10.47
N PRO A 320 -14.00 2.54 -11.76
CA PRO A 320 -14.93 2.98 -12.79
C PRO A 320 -16.11 2.04 -13.02
N ASP A 321 -15.84 0.73 -13.07
CA ASP A 321 -16.86 -0.29 -13.35
C ASP A 321 -17.65 -0.69 -12.08
N LYS A 322 -17.29 -0.14 -10.93
CA LYS A 322 -17.86 -0.47 -9.61
C LYS A 322 -17.90 -1.96 -9.33
N ARG A 323 -16.85 -2.67 -9.69
CA ARG A 323 -16.83 -4.12 -9.69
C ARG A 323 -15.69 -4.71 -8.86
N LEU A 324 -16.02 -5.64 -7.98
CA LEU A 324 -15.05 -6.54 -7.39
C LEU A 324 -14.55 -7.51 -8.47
N VAL A 325 -13.34 -7.29 -8.96
CA VAL A 325 -12.74 -8.06 -10.05
C VAL A 325 -12.25 -9.41 -9.56
N ARG A 326 -11.67 -9.42 -8.35
CA ARG A 326 -10.96 -10.59 -7.83
C ARG A 326 -10.83 -10.56 -6.32
N GLN A 327 -10.80 -11.74 -5.72
CA GLN A 327 -10.34 -11.94 -4.34
C GLN A 327 -9.26 -13.02 -4.32
N VAL A 328 -8.08 -12.66 -3.84
CA VAL A 328 -6.92 -13.56 -3.78
C VAL A 328 -6.69 -13.98 -2.33
N PRO A 329 -6.53 -15.28 -2.02
CA PRO A 329 -6.23 -15.73 -0.67
C PRO A 329 -4.91 -15.16 -0.15
N VAL A 330 -4.89 -14.76 1.13
CA VAL A 330 -3.72 -14.32 1.89
C VAL A 330 -3.66 -15.03 3.24
N GLY A 331 -2.75 -14.66 4.12
CA GLY A 331 -2.69 -15.17 5.47
C GLY A 331 -3.81 -14.65 6.37
N ARG A 332 -3.73 -14.98 7.66
CA ARG A 332 -4.72 -14.62 8.67
C ARG A 332 -4.64 -13.16 9.08
N SER A 333 -5.81 -12.53 9.21
CA SER A 333 -5.97 -11.13 9.62
C SER A 333 -5.11 -10.18 8.75
N PRO A 334 -5.32 -10.16 7.40
CA PRO A 334 -4.61 -9.22 6.55
C PRO A 334 -4.93 -7.80 6.95
N HIS A 335 -3.89 -6.93 6.99
CA HIS A 335 -4.00 -5.54 7.39
C HIS A 335 -3.35 -4.61 6.36
N GLY A 336 -2.16 -4.11 6.60
CA GLY A 336 -1.50 -3.19 5.66
C GLY A 336 -1.30 -3.80 4.28
N VAL A 337 -1.51 -3.00 3.23
CA VAL A 337 -1.25 -3.32 1.83
C VAL A 337 -0.44 -2.19 1.20
N TRP A 338 0.51 -2.53 0.33
CA TRP A 338 1.37 -1.56 -0.32
C TRP A 338 1.98 -2.10 -1.62
N THR A 339 2.27 -1.19 -2.56
CA THR A 339 3.04 -1.45 -3.77
C THR A 339 3.81 -0.20 -4.17
N LEU A 340 4.95 -0.35 -4.88
CA LEU A 340 5.63 0.78 -5.54
C LEU A 340 4.79 1.42 -6.64
N ASP A 341 3.84 0.67 -7.19
CA ASP A 341 2.95 1.10 -8.27
C ASP A 341 1.67 1.71 -7.73
N HIS A 342 1.80 2.68 -6.82
CA HIS A 342 0.67 3.34 -6.19
C HIS A 342 0.43 4.75 -6.73
N ALA A 343 -0.83 5.20 -6.70
CA ALA A 343 -1.22 6.59 -6.90
C ALA A 343 -0.67 7.49 -5.77
N PRO A 344 -0.54 8.80 -5.98
CA PRO A 344 -0.16 9.73 -4.91
C PRO A 344 -1.01 9.54 -3.65
N ARG A 345 -0.45 9.87 -2.48
CA ARG A 345 -1.12 9.64 -1.17
C ARG A 345 -1.62 10.92 -0.52
N GLN A 346 -1.60 12.00 -1.28
CA GLN A 346 -2.12 13.32 -0.90
C GLN A 346 -2.97 13.91 -2.01
#